data_ac8d4921af271747bbbe3a046bbee10f
#
_entry.id   ac8d4921af271747bbbe3a046bbee10f
#
_cell.length_a   1.000
_cell.length_b   1.000
_cell.length_c   1.000
_cell.angle_alpha   90.00
_cell.angle_beta   90.00
_cell.angle_gamma   90.00
#
_symmetry.space_group_name_H-M   'P 1'
#
loop_
_entity.id
_entity.type
_entity.pdbx_description
1 polymer ?
#
loop_
_entity_poly.entity_id
_entity_poly.type
_entity_poly.pdbx_seq_one_letter_code
_entity_poly.pdbx_strand_id
1 'polypeptide(L)'
;SLLYGSDAMGGAIELVPLPLPAGNRLFGEASLLGKSVNGTLGGSLMLGIKKDAWYTWARYSEQHFGDYRIPTDTIVYLTQRMPVYHRRLKNTAGFERDVSWAAGFRKERYVSSYWVSNVFQKTGFFPGAHGIPDVSRLQDDGDSRNIELPYSQVNHLKVSTRQSLLYDKWALTWDIGFQKNHR
;
A
#
# COMPACT_ATOMS: atom_id res chain seq x y z
N SER A 1 -14.19 -8.41 -21.68
CA SER A 1 -14.64 -7.06 -21.26
C SER A 1 -15.88 -7.10 -20.37
N LEU A 2 -16.80 -8.06 -20.55
CA LEU A 2 -18.03 -8.15 -19.72
C LEU A 2 -17.78 -8.35 -18.23
N LEU A 3 -16.66 -8.99 -17.84
CA LEU A 3 -16.28 -9.22 -16.45
C LEU A 3 -15.65 -7.99 -15.77
N TYR A 4 -15.05 -7.09 -16.53
CA TYR A 4 -14.23 -5.98 -15.99
C TYR A 4 -14.81 -4.59 -16.33
N GLY A 5 -15.97 -4.53 -16.96
CA GLY A 5 -16.65 -3.29 -17.32
C GLY A 5 -16.17 -2.67 -18.64
N SER A 6 -16.87 -1.62 -19.06
CA SER A 6 -16.63 -0.92 -20.33
C SER A 6 -15.28 -0.21 -20.41
N ASP A 7 -14.72 0.17 -19.27
CA ASP A 7 -13.49 0.97 -19.19
C ASP A 7 -12.20 0.13 -19.26
N ALA A 8 -12.34 -1.21 -19.33
CA ALA A 8 -11.20 -2.13 -19.41
C ALA A 8 -10.65 -2.29 -20.86
N MET A 9 -10.73 -1.25 -21.69
CA MET A 9 -10.26 -1.29 -23.09
C MET A 9 -8.74 -1.47 -23.22
N GLY A 10 -7.97 -1.03 -22.24
CA GLY A 10 -6.50 -1.17 -22.19
C GLY A 10 -6.00 -2.42 -21.48
N GLY A 11 -6.90 -3.23 -20.90
CA GLY A 11 -6.60 -4.39 -20.10
C GLY A 11 -7.09 -4.25 -18.64
N ALA A 12 -7.01 -5.34 -17.89
CA ALA A 12 -7.33 -5.38 -16.47
C ALA A 12 -6.20 -6.04 -15.69
N ILE A 13 -5.87 -5.48 -14.53
CA ILE A 13 -4.94 -6.08 -13.57
C ILE A 13 -5.78 -6.65 -12.43
N GLU A 14 -5.79 -7.96 -12.30
CA GLU A 14 -6.46 -8.64 -11.20
C GLU A 14 -5.45 -9.02 -10.11
N LEU A 15 -5.69 -8.55 -8.90
CA LEU A 15 -4.92 -8.97 -7.73
C LEU A 15 -5.56 -10.23 -7.14
N VAL A 16 -4.94 -11.36 -7.41
CA VAL A 16 -5.40 -12.65 -6.89
C VAL A 16 -4.87 -12.84 -5.47
N PRO A 17 -5.73 -13.14 -4.49
CA PRO A 17 -5.28 -13.47 -3.14
C PRO A 17 -4.32 -14.65 -3.12
N LEU A 18 -3.40 -14.66 -2.18
CA LEU A 18 -2.49 -15.80 -1.98
C LEU A 18 -3.30 -17.10 -1.81
N PRO A 19 -2.87 -18.18 -2.46
CA PRO A 19 -3.53 -19.48 -2.31
C PRO A 19 -3.44 -19.96 -0.86
N LEU A 20 -4.55 -20.45 -0.35
CA LEU A 20 -4.58 -21.04 0.98
C LEU A 20 -3.77 -22.32 1.02
N PRO A 21 -3.07 -22.59 2.13
CA PRO A 21 -2.32 -23.82 2.28
C PRO A 21 -3.22 -25.05 2.21
N ALA A 22 -2.69 -26.15 1.72
CA ALA A 22 -3.35 -27.44 1.79
C ALA A 22 -3.42 -27.95 3.24
N GLY A 23 -4.56 -28.52 3.62
CA GLY A 23 -4.77 -29.11 4.95
C GLY A 23 -4.88 -28.10 6.10
N ASN A 24 -5.03 -28.64 7.30
CA ASN A 24 -5.14 -27.87 8.54
C ASN A 24 -3.74 -27.48 9.02
N ARG A 25 -3.47 -26.18 9.13
CA ARG A 25 -2.20 -25.71 9.66
C ARG A 25 -2.19 -24.23 10.00
N LEU A 26 -1.25 -23.85 10.83
CA LEU A 26 -0.77 -22.50 10.97
C LEU A 26 0.18 -22.18 9.81
N PHE A 27 0.13 -20.95 9.33
CA PHE A 27 1.02 -20.43 8.30
C PHE A 27 1.35 -18.97 8.56
N GLY A 28 2.45 -18.51 8.04
CA GLY A 28 2.86 -17.14 8.22
C GLY A 28 4.01 -16.78 7.31
N GLU A 29 4.23 -15.47 7.20
CA GLU A 29 5.28 -14.87 6.42
C GLU A 29 5.80 -13.65 7.16
N ALA A 30 7.10 -13.47 7.21
CA ALA A 30 7.74 -12.26 7.69
C ALA A 30 8.69 -11.75 6.61
N SER A 31 8.71 -10.43 6.40
CA SER A 31 9.65 -9.79 5.49
C SER A 31 10.24 -8.54 6.12
N LEU A 32 11.49 -8.24 5.75
CA LEU A 32 12.20 -7.02 6.11
C LEU A 32 12.63 -6.30 4.84
N LEU A 33 12.55 -5.00 4.84
CA LEU A 33 12.91 -4.13 3.74
C LEU A 33 13.89 -3.07 4.20
N GLY A 34 15.01 -2.94 3.46
CA GLY A 34 15.96 -1.87 3.64
C GLY A 34 16.34 -1.26 2.30
N LYS A 35 16.38 0.08 2.19
CA LYS A 35 16.86 0.81 0.99
C LYS A 35 17.81 1.92 1.42
N SER A 36 18.97 1.97 0.81
CA SER A 36 20.00 2.98 1.13
C SER A 36 19.74 4.36 0.53
N VAL A 37 18.98 4.44 -0.57
CA VAL A 37 18.71 5.68 -1.30
C VAL A 37 18.02 6.75 -0.45
N ASN A 38 17.18 6.32 0.46
CA ASN A 38 16.41 7.19 1.37
C ASN A 38 16.35 6.65 2.80
N GLY A 39 17.22 5.69 3.14
CA GLY A 39 17.24 5.08 4.47
C GLY A 39 15.92 4.40 4.85
N THR A 40 15.23 3.80 3.88
CA THR A 40 13.99 3.05 4.15
C THR A 40 14.29 1.89 5.08
N LEU A 41 13.48 1.77 6.11
CA LEU A 41 13.39 0.58 6.95
C LEU A 41 11.92 0.21 7.06
N GLY A 42 11.62 -1.05 6.83
CA GLY A 42 10.25 -1.55 6.91
C GLY A 42 10.21 -3.05 7.08
N GLY A 43 9.02 -3.54 7.32
CA GLY A 43 8.77 -4.96 7.42
C GLY A 43 7.29 -5.30 7.38
N SER A 44 7.01 -6.57 7.20
CA SER A 44 5.65 -7.10 7.33
C SER A 44 5.64 -8.42 8.05
N LEU A 45 4.57 -8.66 8.76
CA LEU A 45 4.27 -9.94 9.41
C LEU A 45 2.84 -10.35 9.04
N MET A 46 2.70 -11.56 8.54
CA MET A 46 1.41 -12.18 8.29
C MET A 46 1.34 -13.49 9.06
N LEU A 47 0.23 -13.70 9.75
CA LEU A 47 -0.07 -14.94 10.45
C LEU A 47 -1.48 -15.39 10.08
N GLY A 48 -1.62 -16.68 9.91
CA GLY A 48 -2.91 -17.27 9.56
C GLY A 48 -3.05 -18.71 10.04
N ILE A 49 -4.29 -19.13 10.11
CA ILE A 49 -4.68 -20.50 10.44
C ILE A 49 -5.74 -20.96 9.45
N LYS A 50 -5.58 -22.22 9.04
CA LYS A 50 -6.63 -22.95 8.33
C LYS A 50 -6.99 -24.19 9.13
N LYS A 51 -8.28 -24.38 9.36
CA LYS A 51 -8.82 -25.56 10.05
C LYS A 51 -10.11 -26.01 9.37
N ASP A 52 -10.08 -27.20 8.80
CA ASP A 52 -11.20 -27.80 8.07
C ASP A 52 -11.80 -26.86 7.01
N ALA A 53 -13.02 -26.41 7.21
CA ALA A 53 -13.72 -25.52 6.30
C ALA A 53 -13.34 -24.04 6.47
N TRP A 54 -12.67 -23.67 7.57
CA TRP A 54 -12.41 -22.27 7.94
C TRP A 54 -10.97 -21.86 7.73
N TYR A 55 -10.77 -20.62 7.40
CA TYR A 55 -9.47 -19.95 7.45
C TYR A 55 -9.59 -18.51 7.92
N THR A 56 -8.54 -18.03 8.51
CA THR A 56 -8.34 -16.60 8.76
C THR A 56 -6.86 -16.27 8.73
N TRP A 57 -6.53 -15.06 8.33
CA TRP A 57 -5.19 -14.51 8.42
C TRP A 57 -5.24 -13.00 8.63
N ALA A 58 -4.20 -12.48 9.25
CA ALA A 58 -3.99 -11.05 9.39
C ALA A 58 -2.57 -10.70 8.97
N ARG A 59 -2.39 -9.55 8.37
CA ARG A 59 -1.10 -8.97 8.01
C ARG A 59 -1.00 -7.55 8.54
N TYR A 60 0.14 -7.25 9.10
CA TYR A 60 0.58 -5.90 9.40
C TYR A 60 1.85 -5.61 8.62
N SER A 61 1.94 -4.43 7.99
CA SER A 61 3.16 -3.94 7.39
C SER A 61 3.37 -2.46 7.75
N GLU A 62 4.62 -2.10 7.90
CA GLU A 62 5.02 -0.72 8.18
C GLU A 62 6.35 -0.43 7.52
N GLN A 63 6.48 0.75 6.93
CA GLN A 63 7.74 1.26 6.42
C GLN A 63 7.88 2.76 6.68
N HIS A 64 9.11 3.15 7.01
CA HIS A 64 9.51 4.52 7.18
C HIS A 64 10.67 4.81 6.24
N PHE A 65 10.65 5.96 5.60
CA PHE A 65 11.70 6.40 4.71
C PHE A 65 11.99 7.89 4.92
N GLY A 66 13.25 8.23 4.75
CA GLY A 66 13.74 9.59 4.82
C GLY A 66 13.77 10.24 3.44
N ASP A 67 14.29 11.45 3.41
CA ASP A 67 14.48 12.22 2.19
C ASP A 67 15.32 11.49 1.15
N TYR A 68 14.91 11.56 -0.09
CA TYR A 68 15.60 10.92 -1.21
C TYR A 68 16.97 11.54 -1.45
N ARG A 69 17.97 10.69 -1.60
CA ARG A 69 19.30 11.09 -2.06
C ARG A 69 19.33 11.15 -3.56
N ILE A 70 19.94 12.22 -4.09
CA ILE A 70 20.17 12.42 -5.51
C ILE A 70 21.67 12.54 -5.78
N PRO A 71 22.13 12.24 -7.01
CA PRO A 71 23.57 12.24 -7.35
C PRO A 71 24.19 13.64 -7.47
N THR A 72 23.40 14.68 -7.41
CA THR A 72 23.82 16.06 -7.60
C THR A 72 23.51 16.92 -6.38
N ASP A 73 24.23 18.01 -6.21
CA ASP A 73 24.00 19.05 -5.21
C ASP A 73 23.22 20.25 -5.76
N THR A 74 22.80 20.18 -7.03
CA THR A 74 22.08 21.25 -7.71
C THR A 74 21.02 20.66 -8.62
N ILE A 75 19.83 21.21 -8.61
CA ILE A 75 18.77 20.92 -9.58
C ILE A 75 18.45 22.17 -10.40
N VAL A 76 17.95 21.98 -11.62
CA VAL A 76 17.46 23.07 -12.47
C VAL A 76 15.94 23.00 -12.48
N TYR A 77 15.31 24.07 -12.04
CA TYR A 77 13.86 24.23 -12.08
C TYR A 77 13.49 25.55 -12.76
N LEU A 78 12.72 25.48 -13.84
CA LEU A 78 12.33 26.66 -14.64
C LEU A 78 13.51 27.59 -14.96
N THR A 79 14.61 27.05 -15.43
CA THR A 79 15.86 27.77 -15.75
C THR A 79 16.72 28.25 -14.57
N GLN A 80 16.23 28.15 -13.35
CA GLN A 80 16.99 28.53 -12.15
C GLN A 80 17.74 27.31 -11.58
N ARG A 81 18.99 27.51 -11.22
CA ARG A 81 19.78 26.53 -10.48
C ARG A 81 19.49 26.68 -8.99
N MET A 82 19.06 25.58 -8.37
CA MET A 82 18.77 25.52 -6.96
C MET A 82 19.69 24.57 -6.24
N PRO A 83 20.27 24.95 -5.11
CA PRO A 83 21.10 24.06 -4.31
C PRO A 83 20.24 22.95 -3.68
N VAL A 84 20.82 21.74 -3.61
CA VAL A 84 20.25 20.60 -2.87
C VAL A 84 21.22 20.27 -1.76
N TYR A 85 20.84 20.60 -0.56
CA TYR A 85 21.68 20.43 0.62
C TYR A 85 21.88 18.94 0.93
N HIS A 86 23.12 18.56 1.19
CA HIS A 86 23.53 17.18 1.47
C HIS A 86 23.07 16.16 0.42
N ARG A 87 22.80 16.63 -0.82
CA ARG A 87 22.23 15.79 -1.90
C ARG A 87 20.92 15.09 -1.51
N ARG A 88 20.11 15.74 -0.70
CA ARG A 88 18.81 15.24 -0.29
C ARG A 88 17.70 16.18 -0.75
N LEU A 89 16.67 15.62 -1.33
CA LEU A 89 15.45 16.36 -1.66
C LEU A 89 14.63 16.53 -0.37
N LYS A 90 14.76 17.69 0.26
CA LYS A 90 14.04 18.01 1.50
C LYS A 90 12.55 17.72 1.36
N ASN A 91 11.95 17.23 2.46
CA ASN A 91 10.53 16.95 2.58
C ASN A 91 10.02 15.90 1.58
N THR A 92 10.84 14.88 1.31
CA THR A 92 10.40 13.69 0.55
C THR A 92 10.33 12.44 1.43
N ALA A 93 10.48 12.63 2.73
CA ALA A 93 10.29 11.60 3.75
C ALA A 93 8.83 11.16 3.85
N GLY A 94 8.62 9.98 4.40
CA GLY A 94 7.29 9.49 4.61
C GLY A 94 7.24 8.19 5.40
N PHE A 95 6.03 7.76 5.68
CA PHE A 95 5.77 6.46 6.24
C PHE A 95 4.44 5.90 5.71
N GLU A 96 4.35 4.58 5.75
CA GLU A 96 3.16 3.82 5.37
C GLU A 96 2.93 2.73 6.41
N ARG A 97 1.67 2.53 6.76
CA ARG A 97 1.21 1.51 7.69
C ARG A 97 -0.03 0.85 7.14
N ASP A 98 0.02 -0.47 6.99
CA ASP A 98 -1.05 -1.24 6.41
C ASP A 98 -1.47 -2.35 7.36
N VAL A 99 -2.77 -2.51 7.48
CA VAL A 99 -3.39 -3.62 8.19
C VAL A 99 -4.33 -4.31 7.22
N SER A 100 -4.26 -5.61 7.15
CA SER A 100 -5.22 -6.41 6.40
C SER A 100 -5.60 -7.66 7.16
N TRP A 101 -6.85 -8.03 7.01
CA TRP A 101 -7.42 -9.23 7.58
C TRP A 101 -8.32 -9.92 6.58
N ALA A 102 -8.27 -11.23 6.54
CA ALA A 102 -9.20 -12.02 5.77
C ALA A 102 -9.66 -13.25 6.55
N ALA A 103 -10.90 -13.62 6.31
CA ALA A 103 -11.47 -14.86 6.79
C ALA A 103 -12.34 -15.48 5.72
N GLY A 104 -12.52 -16.76 5.80
CA GLY A 104 -13.42 -17.46 4.89
C GLY A 104 -13.82 -18.82 5.38
N PHE A 105 -14.84 -19.31 4.71
CA PHE A 105 -15.45 -20.58 4.99
C PHE A 105 -15.78 -21.28 3.69
N ARG A 106 -15.46 -22.59 3.60
CA ARG A 106 -15.78 -23.40 2.43
C ARG A 106 -16.33 -24.74 2.86
N LYS A 107 -17.55 -25.00 2.50
CA LYS A 107 -18.20 -26.30 2.74
C LYS A 107 -19.05 -26.68 1.54
N GLU A 108 -18.78 -27.89 1.00
CA GLU A 108 -19.52 -28.46 -0.14
C GLU A 108 -19.78 -27.44 -1.28
N ARG A 109 -20.97 -26.88 -1.28
CA ARG A 109 -21.50 -25.99 -2.34
C ARG A 109 -21.46 -24.51 -1.98
N TYR A 110 -20.96 -24.14 -0.79
CA TYR A 110 -20.92 -22.77 -0.35
C TYR A 110 -19.50 -22.32 -0.01
N VAL A 111 -19.11 -21.21 -0.61
CA VAL A 111 -17.82 -20.56 -0.34
C VAL A 111 -18.08 -19.11 0.03
N SER A 112 -17.57 -18.68 1.17
CA SER A 112 -17.61 -17.29 1.60
C SER A 112 -16.21 -16.78 1.91
N SER A 113 -15.96 -15.53 1.57
CA SER A 113 -14.70 -14.86 1.86
C SER A 113 -14.96 -13.41 2.24
N TYR A 114 -14.22 -12.93 3.22
CA TYR A 114 -14.29 -11.59 3.78
C TYR A 114 -12.90 -10.98 3.81
N TRP A 115 -12.79 -9.72 3.46
CA TRP A 115 -11.54 -8.96 3.49
C TRP A 115 -11.77 -7.59 4.09
N VAL A 116 -10.86 -7.19 4.95
CA VAL A 116 -10.76 -5.84 5.50
C VAL A 116 -9.34 -5.38 5.32
N SER A 117 -9.14 -4.19 4.82
CA SER A 117 -7.82 -3.58 4.75
C SER A 117 -7.90 -2.08 5.04
N ASN A 118 -6.86 -1.59 5.67
CA ASN A 118 -6.65 -0.16 5.87
C ASN A 118 -5.22 0.18 5.52
N VAL A 119 -5.06 1.15 4.64
CA VAL A 119 -3.78 1.73 4.24
C VAL A 119 -3.72 3.14 4.79
N PHE A 120 -2.71 3.43 5.60
CA PHE A 120 -2.40 4.77 6.05
C PHE A 120 -1.03 5.19 5.56
N GLN A 121 -0.97 6.28 4.80
CA GLN A 121 0.26 6.81 4.25
C GLN A 121 0.35 8.32 4.52
N LYS A 122 1.54 8.79 4.89
CA LYS A 122 1.87 10.20 4.92
C LYS A 122 3.22 10.40 4.24
N THR A 123 3.27 11.28 3.23
CA THR A 123 4.48 11.54 2.43
C THR A 123 4.58 13.02 2.14
N GLY A 124 5.72 13.60 2.42
CA GLY A 124 6.04 14.96 2.05
C GLY A 124 6.31 15.10 0.55
N PHE A 125 6.19 16.32 0.06
CA PHE A 125 6.55 16.68 -1.31
C PHE A 125 7.68 17.70 -1.31
N PHE A 126 8.65 17.50 -2.20
CA PHE A 126 9.73 18.45 -2.38
C PHE A 126 9.18 19.85 -2.73
N PRO A 127 9.43 20.88 -1.90
CA PRO A 127 8.85 22.21 -2.10
C PRO A 127 9.21 22.85 -3.43
N GLY A 128 10.39 22.50 -3.97
CA GLY A 128 10.85 22.98 -5.27
C GLY A 128 10.07 22.42 -6.47
N ALA A 129 9.19 21.46 -6.29
CA ALA A 129 8.36 20.90 -7.36
C ALA A 129 7.04 21.64 -7.55
N HIS A 130 6.68 22.53 -6.64
CA HIS A 130 5.38 23.23 -6.62
C HIS A 130 5.56 24.76 -6.61
N GLY A 131 5.38 25.38 -7.76
CA GLY A 131 5.43 26.83 -7.89
C GLY A 131 6.86 27.40 -8.01
N ILE A 132 7.02 28.70 -7.75
CA ILE A 132 8.34 29.36 -7.74
C ILE A 132 9.06 28.91 -6.46
N PRO A 133 10.20 28.22 -6.57
CA PRO A 133 10.88 27.69 -5.40
C PRO A 133 11.49 28.82 -4.57
N ASP A 134 11.10 28.90 -3.33
CA ASP A 134 11.80 29.70 -2.32
C ASP A 134 13.01 28.89 -1.82
N VAL A 135 14.20 29.40 -2.10
CA VAL A 135 15.48 28.75 -1.74
C VAL A 135 15.56 28.49 -0.22
N SER A 136 14.95 29.36 0.61
CA SER A 136 14.92 29.18 2.06
C SER A 136 14.17 27.91 2.50
N ARG A 137 13.16 27.50 1.75
CA ARG A 137 12.41 26.28 2.01
C ARG A 137 13.12 25.00 1.57
N LEU A 138 14.18 25.12 0.80
CA LEU A 138 15.02 24.00 0.34
C LEU A 138 16.14 23.71 1.31
N GLN A 139 16.37 24.61 2.26
CA GLN A 139 17.42 24.45 3.26
C GLN A 139 17.14 23.25 4.16
N ASP A 140 18.17 22.41 4.31
CA ASP A 140 18.14 21.26 5.20
C ASP A 140 17.95 21.73 6.64
N ASP A 141 17.02 21.12 7.35
CA ASP A 141 16.78 21.35 8.79
C ASP A 141 17.58 20.38 9.67
N GLY A 142 18.40 19.51 9.07
CA GLY A 142 19.18 18.48 9.76
C GLY A 142 18.41 17.20 10.06
N ASP A 143 17.09 17.17 9.86
CA ASP A 143 16.26 15.98 10.04
C ASP A 143 15.70 15.47 8.69
N SER A 144 16.35 14.46 8.16
CA SER A 144 15.91 13.85 6.89
C SER A 144 14.64 12.98 6.99
N ARG A 145 13.99 12.94 8.15
CA ARG A 145 12.74 12.20 8.37
C ARG A 145 11.56 13.09 8.73
N ASN A 146 11.79 14.40 8.84
CA ASN A 146 10.75 15.37 9.08
C ASN A 146 9.81 15.48 7.87
N ILE A 147 8.50 15.58 8.14
CA ILE A 147 7.47 15.74 7.11
C ILE A 147 6.76 17.06 7.37
N GLU A 148 7.08 18.04 6.55
CA GLU A 148 6.49 19.39 6.58
C GLU A 148 5.48 19.57 5.44
N LEU A 149 4.88 20.74 5.37
CA LEU A 149 4.06 21.15 4.21
C LEU A 149 4.97 21.49 3.00
N PRO A 150 4.57 21.10 1.78
CA PRO A 150 3.39 20.32 1.43
C PRO A 150 3.57 18.80 1.67
N TYR A 151 2.51 18.15 2.09
CA TYR A 151 2.48 16.69 2.22
C TYR A 151 1.15 16.11 1.71
N SER A 152 1.14 14.83 1.39
CA SER A 152 -0.06 14.04 1.17
C SER A 152 -0.27 13.10 2.35
N GLN A 153 -1.51 12.99 2.78
CA GLN A 153 -1.92 12.00 3.76
C GLN A 153 -3.12 11.25 3.21
N VAL A 154 -3.06 9.94 3.24
CA VAL A 154 -4.13 9.06 2.75
C VAL A 154 -4.49 8.07 3.85
N ASN A 155 -5.77 7.91 4.11
CA ASN A 155 -6.32 6.84 4.93
C ASN A 155 -7.42 6.14 4.15
N HIS A 156 -7.15 4.92 3.71
CA HIS A 156 -8.03 4.16 2.83
C HIS A 156 -8.48 2.86 3.52
N LEU A 157 -9.73 2.84 3.92
CA LEU A 157 -10.42 1.64 4.42
C LEU A 157 -11.17 0.95 3.27
N LYS A 158 -10.97 -0.35 3.15
CA LYS A 158 -11.72 -1.22 2.24
C LYS A 158 -12.26 -2.43 2.99
N VAL A 159 -13.53 -2.72 2.79
CA VAL A 159 -14.20 -3.92 3.29
C VAL A 159 -14.89 -4.58 2.12
N SER A 160 -14.68 -5.87 1.93
CA SER A 160 -15.35 -6.61 0.85
C SER A 160 -15.67 -8.03 1.26
N THR A 161 -16.68 -8.59 0.62
CA THR A 161 -17.06 -9.99 0.76
C THR A 161 -17.40 -10.58 -0.59
N ARG A 162 -17.04 -11.84 -0.78
CA ARG A 162 -17.46 -12.66 -1.92
C ARG A 162 -18.17 -13.88 -1.39
N GLN A 163 -19.34 -14.14 -1.96
CA GLN A 163 -20.15 -15.31 -1.64
C GLN A 163 -20.41 -16.10 -2.90
N SER A 164 -20.27 -17.41 -2.83
CA SER A 164 -20.48 -18.30 -3.98
C SER A 164 -21.30 -19.51 -3.58
N LEU A 165 -22.35 -19.77 -4.35
CA LEU A 165 -23.12 -21.02 -4.33
C LEU A 165 -22.77 -21.82 -5.58
N LEU A 166 -22.32 -23.05 -5.38
CA LEU A 166 -21.83 -23.91 -6.44
C LEU A 166 -22.75 -25.11 -6.58
N TYR A 167 -23.36 -25.26 -7.75
CA TYR A 167 -24.18 -26.40 -8.10
C TYR A 167 -23.60 -27.10 -9.33
N ASP A 168 -24.02 -28.33 -9.58
CA ASP A 168 -23.43 -29.17 -10.63
C ASP A 168 -23.53 -28.53 -12.04
N LYS A 169 -24.56 -27.71 -12.29
CA LYS A 169 -24.82 -27.12 -13.61
C LYS A 169 -24.71 -25.60 -13.63
N TRP A 170 -24.61 -24.93 -12.47
CA TRP A 170 -24.53 -23.47 -12.39
C TRP A 170 -23.80 -23.04 -11.11
N ALA A 171 -23.26 -21.86 -11.16
CA ALA A 171 -22.66 -21.20 -10.00
C ALA A 171 -23.23 -19.77 -9.92
N LEU A 172 -23.56 -19.34 -8.70
CA LEU A 172 -23.95 -17.97 -8.41
C LEU A 172 -22.88 -17.36 -7.50
N THR A 173 -22.29 -16.27 -7.96
CA THR A 173 -21.31 -15.52 -7.18
C THR A 173 -21.74 -14.06 -7.11
N TRP A 174 -21.64 -13.45 -5.92
CA TRP A 174 -21.84 -12.04 -5.73
C TRP A 174 -20.76 -11.44 -4.84
N ASP A 175 -20.38 -10.23 -5.17
CA ASP A 175 -19.42 -9.42 -4.45
C ASP A 175 -20.10 -8.19 -3.87
N ILE A 176 -19.80 -7.88 -2.60
CA ILE A 176 -20.22 -6.65 -1.95
C ILE A 176 -18.97 -5.98 -1.42
N GLY A 177 -18.82 -4.69 -1.72
CA GLY A 177 -17.67 -3.90 -1.31
C GLY A 177 -18.08 -2.55 -0.75
N PHE A 178 -17.36 -2.11 0.26
CA PHE A 178 -17.39 -0.76 0.79
C PHE A 178 -15.97 -0.21 0.86
N GLN A 179 -15.81 1.05 0.46
CA GLN A 179 -14.54 1.74 0.62
C GLN A 179 -14.74 3.18 1.07
N LYS A 180 -13.83 3.64 1.91
CA LYS A 180 -13.76 5.02 2.37
C LYS A 180 -12.33 5.51 2.20
N ASN A 181 -12.18 6.61 1.47
CA ASN A 181 -10.90 7.27 1.30
C ASN A 181 -10.98 8.67 1.93
N HIS A 182 -10.03 8.95 2.80
CA HIS A 182 -9.84 10.26 3.41
C HIS A 182 -8.44 10.77 3.03
N ARG A 183 -8.41 11.94 2.40
CA ARG A 183 -7.19 12.62 1.95
C ARG A 183 -7.06 13.97 2.61
#